data_4b6c0760fa6b18b3fa374943307a6715
#
_entry.id   4b6c0760fa6b18b3fa374943307a6715
#
_cell.length_a   1.000
_cell.length_b   1.000
_cell.length_c   1.000
_cell.angle_alpha   90.00
_cell.angle_beta   90.00
_cell.angle_gamma   90.00
#
_symmetry.space_group_name_H-M   'P 1'
#
loop_
_entity.id
_entity.type
_entity.pdbx_description
1 polymer ?
#
loop_
_entity_poly.entity_id
_entity_poly.type
_entity_poly.pdbx_seq_one_letter_code
_entity_poly.pdbx_strand_id
1 'polypeptide(L)'
;MAVTQSVMQKENKMFDAINTEEWDFPIEVHPTPNAITGEPLTNSKQIVRTDTNEVLGVHKSAYKPVLHSDVVNSIEDAVLESQVSKDYYIETRTFENGAKLKGTVHFRDLYVENTKSAEVGDIVNYKVDFLNSYDGSWSFLQKAEGHRLACKNGMVSGLAIAMSKFKHTTSINIEGSAGKIQIGLETFLNNKSKWERWTETSIEDWNVENFLKETVCKTHTRQSGVSKTNEKQLEILLGLWGKEKNQLGSNKWALYNCLTYWSTHTQDARTPHIASFNREGDVGRAINSKEWASLDSYYGEYA
;
A
#
# COMPACT_ATOMS: atom_id res chain seq x y z
N MET A 1 7.93 -21.65 -18.77
CA MET A 1 6.49 -21.48 -19.14
C MET A 1 5.54 -22.30 -18.26
N ALA A 2 5.73 -23.58 -17.98
CA ALA A 2 4.78 -24.39 -17.20
C ALA A 2 4.67 -24.00 -15.71
N VAL A 3 5.75 -23.55 -15.06
CA VAL A 3 5.77 -23.14 -13.65
C VAL A 3 5.01 -21.82 -13.44
N THR A 4 5.15 -20.88 -14.37
CA THR A 4 4.47 -19.57 -14.35
C THR A 4 2.96 -19.72 -14.48
N GLN A 5 2.50 -20.64 -15.38
CA GLN A 5 1.08 -20.95 -15.52
C GLN A 5 0.49 -21.66 -14.29
N SER A 6 1.26 -22.50 -13.60
CA SER A 6 0.83 -23.21 -12.39
C SER A 6 0.65 -22.26 -11.21
N VAL A 7 1.51 -21.24 -11.06
CA VAL A 7 1.39 -20.22 -10.01
C VAL A 7 0.18 -19.32 -10.27
N MET A 8 0.01 -18.85 -11.50
CA MET A 8 -1.17 -18.06 -11.92
C MET A 8 -2.48 -18.84 -11.78
N GLN A 9 -2.50 -20.15 -12.10
CA GLN A 9 -3.68 -20.98 -11.92
C GLN A 9 -4.02 -21.27 -10.44
N LYS A 10 -3.06 -21.31 -9.54
CA LYS A 10 -3.31 -21.42 -8.10
C LYS A 10 -3.91 -20.14 -7.50
N GLU A 11 -3.48 -18.96 -7.95
CA GLU A 11 -4.08 -17.70 -7.55
C GLU A 11 -5.51 -17.54 -8.08
N ASN A 12 -5.78 -17.88 -9.34
CA ASN A 12 -7.13 -17.87 -9.89
C ASN A 12 -8.13 -18.70 -9.05
N LYS A 13 -7.73 -19.86 -8.50
CA LYS A 13 -8.60 -20.67 -7.62
C LYS A 13 -8.82 -20.07 -6.23
N MET A 14 -7.95 -19.19 -5.77
CA MET A 14 -8.05 -18.58 -4.44
C MET A 14 -8.92 -17.31 -4.47
N PHE A 15 -9.09 -16.68 -5.62
CA PHE A 15 -9.82 -15.41 -5.79
C PHE A 15 -11.28 -15.57 -6.28
N ASP A 16 -11.67 -16.72 -6.80
CA ASP A 16 -13.05 -17.01 -7.25
C ASP A 16 -14.09 -17.07 -6.10
N ALA A 17 -13.69 -16.84 -4.85
CA ALA A 17 -14.55 -16.97 -3.68
C ALA A 17 -14.72 -15.66 -2.86
N ILE A 18 -14.21 -14.51 -3.31
CA ILE A 18 -14.37 -13.25 -2.58
C ILE A 18 -15.63 -12.55 -3.08
N ASN A 19 -16.62 -12.43 -2.18
CA ASN A 19 -17.89 -11.75 -2.46
C ASN A 19 -17.63 -10.26 -2.68
N THR A 20 -17.75 -9.80 -3.92
CA THR A 20 -17.36 -8.47 -4.37
C THR A 20 -18.42 -7.40 -4.08
N GLU A 21 -19.61 -7.76 -3.59
CA GLU A 21 -20.75 -6.84 -3.43
C GLU A 21 -21.00 -6.35 -1.98
N GLU A 22 -20.17 -6.74 -1.01
CA GLU A 22 -20.32 -6.31 0.39
C GLU A 22 -20.19 -4.79 0.62
N TRP A 23 -19.76 -4.03 -0.37
CA TRP A 23 -19.58 -2.58 -0.32
C TRP A 23 -20.78 -1.79 -0.87
N ASP A 24 -21.68 -2.43 -1.62
CA ASP A 24 -22.85 -1.78 -2.23
C ASP A 24 -24.09 -1.91 -1.32
N PHE A 25 -24.15 -1.03 -0.33
CA PHE A 25 -25.27 -0.95 0.60
C PHE A 25 -25.76 0.50 0.72
N PRO A 26 -27.06 0.70 1.06
CA PRO A 26 -27.63 2.03 1.16
C PRO A 26 -27.17 2.75 2.44
N ILE A 27 -26.88 4.04 2.32
CA ILE A 27 -26.61 4.92 3.46
C ILE A 27 -27.51 6.15 3.43
N GLU A 28 -27.82 6.67 4.61
CA GLU A 28 -28.47 7.97 4.80
C GLU A 28 -27.67 8.85 5.75
N VAL A 29 -27.82 10.16 5.56
CA VAL A 29 -27.20 11.17 6.42
C VAL A 29 -28.27 11.83 7.25
N HIS A 30 -28.19 11.65 8.57
CA HIS A 30 -29.12 12.22 9.53
C HIS A 30 -28.45 13.24 10.45
N PRO A 31 -29.14 14.25 10.98
CA PRO A 31 -28.67 15.04 12.10
C PRO A 31 -28.36 14.14 13.30
N THR A 32 -27.29 14.41 14.03
CA THR A 32 -26.99 13.70 15.28
C THR A 32 -27.98 14.14 16.36
N PRO A 33 -28.73 13.25 17.02
CA PRO A 33 -29.64 13.64 18.10
C PRO A 33 -28.86 14.00 19.36
N ASN A 34 -29.35 14.97 20.11
CA ASN A 34 -28.93 15.22 21.47
C ASN A 34 -29.40 14.07 22.35
N ALA A 35 -28.49 13.42 23.08
CA ALA A 35 -28.80 12.23 23.89
C ALA A 35 -29.81 12.47 25.03
N ILE A 36 -30.01 13.74 25.45
CA ILE A 36 -30.91 14.10 26.56
C ILE A 36 -32.25 14.58 26.02
N THR A 37 -32.27 15.44 25.03
CA THR A 37 -33.50 16.10 24.53
C THR A 37 -34.12 15.41 23.31
N GLY A 38 -33.33 14.58 22.61
CA GLY A 38 -33.72 14.00 21.31
C GLY A 38 -33.63 15.01 20.14
N GLU A 39 -33.47 16.30 20.42
CA GLU A 39 -33.40 17.34 19.38
C GLU A 39 -32.15 17.24 18.52
N PRO A 40 -32.25 17.54 17.21
CA PRO A 40 -31.12 17.48 16.30
C PRO A 40 -30.03 18.51 16.62
N LEU A 41 -28.76 18.08 16.64
CA LEU A 41 -27.62 18.95 16.75
C LEU A 41 -27.38 19.68 15.41
N THR A 42 -27.22 21.00 15.43
CA THR A 42 -27.10 21.84 14.21
C THR A 42 -25.75 21.69 13.49
N ASN A 43 -24.70 21.27 14.20
CA ASN A 43 -23.32 21.21 13.70
C ASN A 43 -22.78 19.78 13.59
N SER A 44 -23.62 18.77 13.77
CA SER A 44 -23.23 17.37 13.75
C SER A 44 -24.22 16.53 12.95
N LYS A 45 -23.71 15.54 12.25
CA LYS A 45 -24.48 14.57 11.48
C LYS A 45 -23.90 13.18 11.60
N GLN A 46 -24.74 12.17 11.48
CA GLN A 46 -24.36 10.75 11.45
C GLN A 46 -24.64 10.16 10.07
N ILE A 47 -23.81 9.22 9.68
CA ILE A 47 -23.99 8.39 8.49
C ILE A 47 -24.49 7.05 8.97
N VAL A 48 -25.65 6.66 8.47
CA VAL A 48 -26.35 5.43 8.89
C VAL A 48 -26.44 4.49 7.71
N ARG A 49 -26.05 3.25 7.92
CA ARG A 49 -26.30 2.14 7.01
C ARG A 49 -27.74 1.67 7.21
N THR A 50 -28.61 1.85 6.21
CA THR A 50 -30.06 1.72 6.41
C THR A 50 -30.59 0.29 6.39
N ASP A 51 -29.84 -0.66 5.81
CA ASP A 51 -30.19 -2.09 5.83
C ASP A 51 -29.94 -2.76 7.20
N THR A 52 -29.00 -2.22 8.00
CA THR A 52 -28.66 -2.72 9.34
C THR A 52 -29.00 -1.75 10.46
N ASN A 53 -29.35 -0.50 10.16
CA ASN A 53 -29.53 0.63 11.08
C ASN A 53 -28.27 0.97 11.90
N GLU A 54 -27.09 0.62 11.42
CA GLU A 54 -25.84 0.90 12.10
C GLU A 54 -25.30 2.30 11.76
N VAL A 55 -24.79 2.99 12.79
CA VAL A 55 -24.10 4.28 12.60
C VAL A 55 -22.66 4.02 12.20
N LEU A 56 -22.32 4.33 10.95
CA LEU A 56 -20.96 4.14 10.40
C LEU A 56 -20.01 5.26 10.78
N GLY A 57 -20.51 6.46 11.08
CA GLY A 57 -19.68 7.58 11.49
C GLY A 57 -20.49 8.79 11.95
N VAL A 58 -19.89 9.60 12.81
CA VAL A 58 -20.47 10.88 13.30
C VAL A 58 -19.48 12.01 12.99
N HIS A 59 -19.95 13.04 12.31
CA HIS A 59 -19.12 14.09 11.76
C HIS A 59 -19.69 15.48 11.97
N LYS A 60 -18.84 16.50 11.76
CA LYS A 60 -19.28 17.87 11.62
C LYS A 60 -20.09 18.02 10.31
N SER A 61 -20.97 19.03 10.26
CA SER A 61 -21.85 19.28 9.12
C SER A 61 -21.12 19.46 7.77
N ALA A 62 -19.87 19.91 7.79
CA ALA A 62 -19.05 20.08 6.59
C ALA A 62 -18.53 18.77 5.94
N TYR A 63 -18.58 17.65 6.65
CA TYR A 63 -18.15 16.34 6.09
C TYR A 63 -19.10 15.94 4.94
N LYS A 64 -18.54 15.44 3.86
CA LYS A 64 -19.30 14.93 2.70
C LYS A 64 -18.94 13.46 2.50
N PRO A 65 -19.84 12.52 2.84
CA PRO A 65 -19.60 11.12 2.54
C PRO A 65 -19.54 10.91 1.03
N VAL A 66 -18.69 10.00 0.60
CA VAL A 66 -18.62 9.49 -0.76
C VAL A 66 -19.03 8.03 -0.69
N LEU A 67 -19.99 7.64 -1.54
CA LEU A 67 -20.46 6.26 -1.57
C LEU A 67 -19.30 5.32 -1.94
N HIS A 68 -19.27 4.15 -1.33
CA HIS A 68 -18.30 3.13 -1.72
C HIS A 68 -18.49 2.72 -3.17
N SER A 69 -19.75 2.61 -3.63
CA SER A 69 -20.11 2.35 -5.03
C SER A 69 -19.56 3.42 -5.99
N ASP A 70 -19.68 4.71 -5.62
CA ASP A 70 -19.11 5.79 -6.47
C ASP A 70 -17.59 5.66 -6.59
N VAL A 71 -16.92 5.29 -5.50
CA VAL A 71 -15.47 5.08 -5.52
C VAL A 71 -15.09 3.90 -6.41
N VAL A 72 -15.71 2.74 -6.23
CA VAL A 72 -15.41 1.54 -7.03
C VAL A 72 -15.66 1.81 -8.52
N ASN A 73 -16.83 2.34 -8.87
CA ASN A 73 -17.20 2.66 -10.25
C ASN A 73 -16.23 3.66 -10.87
N SER A 74 -15.84 4.70 -10.13
CA SER A 74 -14.90 5.71 -10.63
C SER A 74 -13.48 5.16 -10.84
N ILE A 75 -13.05 4.21 -10.02
CA ILE A 75 -11.77 3.52 -10.22
C ILE A 75 -11.85 2.62 -11.46
N GLU A 76 -12.95 1.90 -11.65
CA GLU A 76 -13.16 1.06 -12.84
C GLU A 76 -13.19 1.92 -14.11
N ASP A 77 -13.93 3.02 -14.11
CA ASP A 77 -13.95 3.99 -15.22
C ASP A 77 -12.54 4.52 -15.53
N ALA A 78 -11.76 4.85 -14.49
CA ALA A 78 -10.39 5.31 -14.66
C ALA A 78 -9.46 4.25 -15.26
N VAL A 79 -9.65 2.97 -14.90
CA VAL A 79 -8.91 1.84 -15.49
C VAL A 79 -9.27 1.70 -16.97
N LEU A 80 -10.56 1.74 -17.30
CA LEU A 80 -11.05 1.64 -18.68
C LEU A 80 -10.54 2.82 -19.53
N GLU A 81 -10.63 4.05 -19.01
CA GLU A 81 -10.14 5.27 -19.67
C GLU A 81 -8.62 5.24 -19.88
N SER A 82 -7.87 4.70 -18.94
CA SER A 82 -6.41 4.61 -19.03
C SER A 82 -5.92 3.69 -20.15
N GLN A 83 -6.74 2.74 -20.60
CA GLN A 83 -6.42 1.76 -21.63
C GLN A 83 -5.13 0.94 -21.36
N VAL A 84 -4.66 0.87 -20.12
CA VAL A 84 -3.40 0.17 -19.78
C VAL A 84 -3.53 -1.34 -19.91
N SER A 85 -4.70 -1.89 -19.61
CA SER A 85 -5.03 -3.32 -19.77
C SER A 85 -6.54 -3.52 -19.83
N LYS A 86 -6.94 -4.64 -20.47
CA LYS A 86 -8.31 -5.16 -20.43
C LYS A 86 -8.43 -6.43 -19.59
N ASP A 87 -7.33 -6.98 -19.14
CA ASP A 87 -7.27 -8.19 -18.31
C ASP A 87 -6.99 -7.82 -16.85
N TYR A 88 -8.05 -7.38 -16.17
CA TYR A 88 -8.02 -7.01 -14.76
C TYR A 88 -9.24 -7.54 -14.00
N TYR A 89 -9.13 -7.52 -12.67
CA TYR A 89 -10.26 -7.71 -11.76
C TYR A 89 -10.10 -6.79 -10.56
N ILE A 90 -11.21 -6.48 -9.89
CA ILE A 90 -11.22 -5.64 -8.70
C ILE A 90 -11.59 -6.52 -7.51
N GLU A 91 -10.70 -6.55 -6.51
CA GLU A 91 -10.95 -7.15 -5.22
C GLU A 91 -11.29 -6.04 -4.23
N THR A 92 -12.39 -6.23 -3.46
CA THR A 92 -12.81 -5.29 -2.44
C THR A 92 -13.00 -5.99 -1.10
N ARG A 93 -12.79 -5.24 -0.03
CA ARG A 93 -13.06 -5.68 1.33
C ARG A 93 -13.54 -4.52 2.18
N THR A 94 -14.61 -4.75 2.92
CA THR A 94 -15.11 -3.81 3.92
C THR A 94 -14.66 -4.18 5.34
N PHE A 95 -14.63 -3.17 6.22
CA PHE A 95 -14.24 -3.32 7.62
C PHE A 95 -15.21 -2.51 8.48
N GLU A 96 -15.31 -2.88 9.75
CA GLU A 96 -16.12 -2.16 10.75
C GLU A 96 -17.55 -1.97 10.25
N ASN A 97 -18.21 -3.08 9.91
CA ASN A 97 -19.60 -3.16 9.44
C ASN A 97 -19.88 -2.34 8.16
N GLY A 98 -18.85 -2.11 7.33
CA GLY A 98 -18.94 -1.32 6.12
C GLY A 98 -18.51 0.15 6.28
N ALA A 99 -18.06 0.57 7.48
CA ALA A 99 -17.57 1.94 7.65
C ALA A 99 -16.33 2.25 6.82
N LYS A 100 -15.54 1.24 6.42
CA LYS A 100 -14.31 1.37 5.65
C LYS A 100 -14.29 0.43 4.47
N LEU A 101 -13.76 0.90 3.35
CA LEU A 101 -13.54 0.12 2.13
C LEU A 101 -12.05 0.16 1.75
N LYS A 102 -11.48 -1.01 1.50
CA LYS A 102 -10.23 -1.18 0.76
C LYS A 102 -10.53 -1.94 -0.51
N GLY A 103 -10.03 -1.47 -1.65
CA GLY A 103 -10.08 -2.19 -2.90
C GLY A 103 -8.72 -2.23 -3.57
N THR A 104 -8.54 -3.21 -4.43
CA THR A 104 -7.33 -3.42 -5.24
C THR A 104 -7.74 -3.81 -6.65
N VAL A 105 -7.24 -3.08 -7.64
CA VAL A 105 -7.29 -3.48 -9.05
C VAL A 105 -6.06 -4.32 -9.32
N HIS A 106 -6.26 -5.55 -9.72
CA HIS A 106 -5.21 -6.50 -10.12
C HIS A 106 -5.19 -6.61 -11.64
N PHE A 107 -4.02 -6.38 -12.24
CA PHE A 107 -3.79 -6.59 -13.67
C PHE A 107 -3.06 -7.91 -13.87
N ARG A 108 -3.61 -8.83 -14.69
CA ARG A 108 -3.02 -10.14 -14.89
C ARG A 108 -1.90 -10.15 -15.92
N ASP A 109 -1.89 -9.17 -16.81
CA ASP A 109 -0.96 -9.03 -17.93
C ASP A 109 0.13 -7.96 -17.70
N LEU A 110 0.03 -7.18 -16.60
CA LEU A 110 0.98 -6.12 -16.29
C LEU A 110 1.93 -6.54 -15.17
N TYR A 111 3.07 -7.08 -15.54
CA TYR A 111 4.09 -7.55 -14.61
C TYR A 111 5.51 -7.30 -15.12
N VAL A 112 6.45 -7.36 -14.20
CA VAL A 112 7.89 -7.35 -14.44
C VAL A 112 8.51 -8.58 -13.81
N GLU A 113 9.29 -9.33 -14.57
CA GLU A 113 10.12 -10.41 -14.05
C GLU A 113 11.53 -9.88 -13.75
N ASN A 114 12.02 -10.10 -12.54
CA ASN A 114 13.40 -9.83 -12.17
C ASN A 114 14.26 -11.03 -12.59
N THR A 115 14.78 -10.99 -13.81
CA THR A 115 15.53 -12.10 -14.41
C THR A 115 16.92 -12.32 -13.78
N LYS A 116 17.38 -11.41 -12.93
CA LYS A 116 18.64 -11.50 -12.17
C LYS A 116 18.45 -12.06 -10.78
N SER A 117 17.21 -12.23 -10.33
CA SER A 117 16.93 -12.81 -9.02
C SER A 117 17.38 -14.27 -8.93
N ALA A 118 17.85 -14.67 -7.73
CA ALA A 118 18.15 -16.08 -7.43
C ALA A 118 16.87 -16.94 -7.43
N GLU A 119 15.71 -16.34 -7.23
CA GLU A 119 14.41 -16.99 -7.29
C GLU A 119 13.89 -17.04 -8.72
N VAL A 120 13.67 -18.24 -9.24
CA VAL A 120 13.11 -18.43 -10.58
C VAL A 120 11.65 -17.99 -10.60
N GLY A 121 11.29 -17.12 -11.55
CA GLY A 121 9.94 -16.57 -11.67
C GLY A 121 9.67 -15.49 -10.59
N ASP A 122 10.69 -14.73 -10.21
CA ASP A 122 10.54 -13.57 -9.33
C ASP A 122 9.79 -12.45 -10.06
N ILE A 123 8.45 -12.52 -9.95
CA ILE A 123 7.51 -11.65 -10.67
C ILE A 123 6.95 -10.60 -9.73
N VAL A 124 6.92 -9.36 -10.21
CA VAL A 124 6.23 -8.23 -9.58
C VAL A 124 5.06 -7.82 -10.48
N ASN A 125 3.85 -7.86 -9.97
CA ASN A 125 2.65 -7.43 -10.67
C ASN A 125 2.36 -5.96 -10.40
N TYR A 126 1.85 -5.26 -11.40
CA TYR A 126 1.28 -3.93 -11.25
C TYR A 126 -0.13 -4.03 -10.66
N LYS A 127 -0.45 -3.15 -9.70
CA LYS A 127 -1.78 -3.03 -9.10
C LYS A 127 -2.10 -1.60 -8.72
N VAL A 128 -3.39 -1.32 -8.50
CA VAL A 128 -3.87 -0.04 -7.99
C VAL A 128 -4.71 -0.29 -6.75
N ASP A 129 -4.22 0.17 -5.60
CA ASP A 129 -4.97 0.12 -4.33
C ASP A 129 -5.78 1.41 -4.15
N PHE A 130 -6.98 1.28 -3.56
CA PHE A 130 -7.79 2.43 -3.18
C PHE A 130 -8.47 2.22 -1.82
N LEU A 131 -8.71 3.33 -1.12
CA LEU A 131 -9.33 3.36 0.21
C LEU A 131 -10.45 4.39 0.24
N ASN A 132 -11.50 4.09 0.99
CA ASN A 132 -12.57 5.03 1.34
C ASN A 132 -13.07 4.77 2.77
N SER A 133 -13.67 5.76 3.42
CA SER A 133 -14.35 5.53 4.70
C SER A 133 -15.54 6.45 4.94
N TYR A 134 -16.51 5.96 5.69
CA TYR A 134 -17.63 6.73 6.21
C TYR A 134 -17.38 7.28 7.62
N ASP A 135 -16.45 6.68 8.38
CA ASP A 135 -16.07 7.13 9.72
C ASP A 135 -15.06 8.28 9.73
N GLY A 136 -14.55 8.68 8.55
CA GLY A 136 -13.56 9.76 8.39
C GLY A 136 -12.15 9.39 8.84
N SER A 137 -11.90 8.15 9.25
CA SER A 137 -10.57 7.68 9.66
C SER A 137 -9.62 7.55 8.47
N TRP A 138 -10.15 7.28 7.27
CA TRP A 138 -9.41 7.25 6.01
C TRP A 138 -9.86 8.38 5.10
N SER A 139 -8.90 9.01 4.44
CA SER A 139 -9.19 9.83 3.26
C SER A 139 -9.41 8.92 2.07
N PHE A 140 -10.14 9.37 1.05
CA PHE A 140 -10.05 8.70 -0.25
C PHE A 140 -8.59 8.70 -0.69
N LEU A 141 -8.09 7.53 -1.01
CA LEU A 141 -6.72 7.30 -1.45
C LEU A 141 -6.76 6.37 -2.66
N GLN A 142 -6.03 6.73 -3.70
CA GLN A 142 -5.69 5.85 -4.82
C GLN A 142 -4.18 5.78 -4.94
N LYS A 143 -3.62 4.59 -5.05
CA LYS A 143 -2.17 4.36 -5.10
C LYS A 143 -1.84 3.25 -6.10
N ALA A 144 -1.03 3.56 -7.09
CA ALA A 144 -0.44 2.56 -7.98
C ALA A 144 0.85 2.00 -7.38
N GLU A 145 1.01 0.70 -7.40
CA GLU A 145 2.19 0.02 -6.84
C GLU A 145 2.52 -1.31 -7.53
N GLY A 146 3.73 -1.84 -7.27
CA GLY A 146 4.12 -3.19 -7.62
C GLY A 146 3.85 -4.17 -6.48
N HIS A 147 3.43 -5.39 -6.79
CA HIS A 147 3.22 -6.47 -5.83
C HIS A 147 4.01 -7.70 -6.24
N ARG A 148 4.99 -8.10 -5.41
CA ARG A 148 5.81 -9.28 -5.67
C ARG A 148 5.04 -10.55 -5.28
N LEU A 149 4.88 -11.48 -6.24
CA LEU A 149 4.08 -12.70 -6.05
C LEU A 149 4.71 -13.69 -5.07
N ALA A 150 6.03 -13.88 -5.15
CA ALA A 150 6.73 -14.92 -4.38
C ALA A 150 6.57 -14.76 -2.86
N CYS A 151 6.54 -13.53 -2.36
CA CYS A 151 6.46 -13.24 -0.92
C CYS A 151 5.16 -12.59 -0.49
N LYS A 152 4.19 -12.36 -1.39
CA LYS A 152 2.97 -11.57 -1.14
C LYS A 152 3.26 -10.18 -0.53
N ASN A 153 4.42 -9.62 -0.84
CA ASN A 153 4.85 -8.33 -0.33
C ASN A 153 4.26 -7.22 -1.19
N GLY A 154 3.66 -6.22 -0.58
CA GLY A 154 3.38 -4.96 -1.25
C GLY A 154 4.70 -4.27 -1.57
N MET A 155 5.00 -4.05 -2.85
CA MET A 155 6.22 -3.36 -3.25
C MET A 155 5.99 -1.86 -3.22
N VAL A 156 6.78 -1.15 -2.42
CA VAL A 156 6.84 0.32 -2.50
C VAL A 156 7.74 0.68 -3.67
N SER A 157 7.18 1.05 -4.80
CA SER A 157 7.96 1.80 -5.79
C SER A 157 8.24 3.17 -5.17
N GLY A 158 9.50 3.50 -4.94
CA GLY A 158 9.99 4.63 -4.13
C GLY A 158 9.58 6.05 -4.51
N LEU A 159 8.49 6.17 -5.23
CA LEU A 159 7.74 7.38 -5.48
C LEU A 159 6.26 7.00 -5.38
N ALA A 160 5.52 7.65 -4.51
CA ALA A 160 4.07 7.72 -4.57
C ALA A 160 3.65 8.48 -5.85
N ILE A 161 3.98 7.93 -7.03
CA ILE A 161 3.93 8.60 -8.32
C ILE A 161 2.51 8.72 -8.82
N ALA A 162 1.67 7.79 -8.39
CA ALA A 162 0.27 7.79 -8.73
C ALA A 162 -0.57 7.74 -7.45
N MET A 163 -0.42 8.73 -6.60
CA MET A 163 -1.24 8.85 -5.40
C MET A 163 -2.20 10.03 -5.52
N SER A 164 -3.49 9.75 -5.38
CA SER A 164 -4.53 10.75 -5.13
C SER A 164 -5.00 10.63 -3.69
N LYS A 165 -5.06 11.74 -2.98
CA LYS A 165 -5.58 11.80 -1.62
C LYS A 165 -6.53 12.98 -1.49
N PHE A 166 -7.79 12.70 -1.15
CA PHE A 166 -8.82 13.71 -0.98
C PHE A 166 -9.45 13.60 0.41
N LYS A 167 -9.67 14.75 1.04
CA LYS A 167 -10.44 14.82 2.27
C LYS A 167 -11.95 14.82 1.93
N HIS A 168 -12.76 14.19 2.76
CA HIS A 168 -14.22 14.15 2.63
C HIS A 168 -14.93 15.50 2.93
N THR A 169 -14.26 16.63 2.72
CA THR A 169 -14.81 17.98 2.89
C THR A 169 -15.03 18.71 1.56
N THR A 170 -14.50 18.16 0.47
CA THR A 170 -14.64 18.69 -0.89
C THR A 170 -15.24 17.63 -1.79
N SER A 171 -15.79 18.02 -2.93
CA SER A 171 -16.16 17.05 -3.97
C SER A 171 -14.91 16.27 -4.36
N ILE A 172 -14.99 14.94 -4.32
CA ILE A 172 -13.90 14.09 -4.82
C ILE A 172 -13.89 14.27 -6.34
N ASN A 173 -12.85 14.93 -6.84
CA ASN A 173 -12.59 14.98 -8.26
C ASN A 173 -11.68 13.80 -8.62
N ILE A 174 -12.24 12.80 -9.29
CA ILE A 174 -11.52 11.61 -9.79
C ILE A 174 -10.96 11.89 -11.20
N GLU A 175 -11.24 13.08 -11.77
CA GLU A 175 -10.64 13.53 -13.02
C GLU A 175 -9.10 13.43 -12.92
N GLY A 176 -8.48 12.84 -13.94
CA GLY A 176 -7.04 12.59 -13.99
C GLY A 176 -6.58 11.31 -13.29
N SER A 177 -7.48 10.49 -12.73
CA SER A 177 -7.12 9.17 -12.18
C SER A 177 -6.59 8.23 -13.25
N ALA A 178 -7.15 8.25 -14.45
CA ALA A 178 -6.68 7.48 -15.59
C ALA A 178 -5.23 7.83 -15.95
N GLY A 179 -4.90 9.12 -16.06
CA GLY A 179 -3.52 9.57 -16.32
C GLY A 179 -2.53 9.14 -15.22
N LYS A 180 -2.97 9.09 -13.95
CA LYS A 180 -2.14 8.60 -12.85
C LYS A 180 -1.90 7.10 -12.92
N ILE A 181 -2.87 6.31 -13.36
CA ILE A 181 -2.70 4.88 -13.62
C ILE A 181 -1.67 4.66 -14.71
N GLN A 182 -1.73 5.42 -15.82
CA GLN A 182 -0.75 5.36 -16.91
C GLN A 182 0.67 5.72 -16.44
N ILE A 183 0.83 6.87 -15.75
CA ILE A 183 2.13 7.31 -15.20
C ILE A 183 2.66 6.29 -14.20
N GLY A 184 1.79 5.71 -13.37
CA GLY A 184 2.14 4.65 -12.44
C GLY A 184 2.68 3.41 -13.15
N LEU A 185 2.05 2.98 -14.24
CA LEU A 185 2.51 1.85 -15.05
C LEU A 185 3.86 2.13 -15.71
N GLU A 186 4.02 3.30 -16.35
CA GLU A 186 5.31 3.67 -16.97
C GLU A 186 6.45 3.63 -15.95
N THR A 187 6.21 4.19 -14.77
CA THR A 187 7.20 4.18 -13.70
C THR A 187 7.47 2.76 -13.18
N PHE A 188 6.43 1.95 -13.04
CA PHE A 188 6.55 0.56 -12.64
C PHE A 188 7.42 -0.23 -13.63
N LEU A 189 7.17 -0.11 -14.92
CA LEU A 189 7.96 -0.77 -15.96
C LEU A 189 9.42 -0.29 -15.97
N ASN A 190 9.66 1.00 -15.76
CA ASN A 190 11.00 1.57 -15.67
C ASN A 190 11.79 1.11 -14.43
N ASN A 191 11.15 0.57 -13.41
CA ASN A 191 11.86 0.03 -12.24
C ASN A 191 12.53 -1.33 -12.50
N LYS A 192 12.23 -2.04 -13.60
CA LYS A 192 12.84 -3.34 -13.90
C LYS A 192 14.37 -3.30 -13.82
N SER A 193 15.00 -2.41 -14.59
CA SER A 193 16.46 -2.27 -14.62
C SER A 193 17.05 -1.86 -13.26
N LYS A 194 16.31 -1.10 -12.47
CA LYS A 194 16.69 -0.73 -11.11
C LYS A 194 16.69 -1.94 -10.18
N TRP A 195 15.67 -2.79 -10.25
CA TRP A 195 15.57 -4.00 -9.44
C TRP A 195 16.61 -5.04 -9.82
N GLU A 196 16.85 -5.25 -11.13
CA GLU A 196 17.92 -6.11 -11.63
C GLU A 196 19.31 -5.64 -11.13
N ARG A 197 19.59 -4.33 -11.19
CA ARG A 197 20.82 -3.76 -10.63
C ARG A 197 20.91 -3.98 -9.11
N TRP A 198 19.81 -3.81 -8.36
CA TRP A 198 19.83 -4.08 -6.92
C TRP A 198 20.10 -5.55 -6.59
N THR A 199 19.70 -6.46 -7.46
CA THR A 199 20.00 -7.91 -7.32
C THR A 199 21.49 -8.18 -7.52
N GLU A 200 22.13 -7.44 -8.41
CA GLU A 200 23.57 -7.55 -8.69
C GLU A 200 24.44 -6.77 -7.69
N THR A 201 23.85 -5.89 -6.86
CA THR A 201 24.57 -5.11 -5.85
C THR A 201 24.66 -5.87 -4.54
N SER A 202 25.79 -6.49 -4.27
CA SER A 202 26.06 -7.19 -3.00
C SER A 202 26.22 -6.20 -1.85
N ILE A 203 25.75 -6.58 -0.67
CA ILE A 203 25.86 -5.79 0.57
C ILE A 203 26.20 -6.68 1.76
N GLU A 204 26.97 -6.13 2.71
CA GLU A 204 27.36 -6.85 3.92
C GLU A 204 26.37 -6.63 5.07
N ASP A 205 26.26 -7.60 5.99
CA ASP A 205 25.32 -7.55 7.10
C ASP A 205 25.49 -6.29 7.98
N TRP A 206 26.73 -5.87 8.23
CA TRP A 206 27.01 -4.67 9.02
C TRP A 206 26.55 -3.37 8.32
N ASN A 207 26.61 -3.32 6.98
CA ASN A 207 26.06 -2.21 6.21
C ASN A 207 24.55 -2.14 6.31
N VAL A 208 23.88 -3.30 6.27
CA VAL A 208 22.43 -3.39 6.46
C VAL A 208 22.03 -2.90 7.85
N GLU A 209 22.72 -3.36 8.90
CA GLU A 209 22.43 -2.93 10.26
C GLU A 209 22.59 -1.42 10.44
N ASN A 210 23.69 -0.85 9.94
CA ASN A 210 23.91 0.59 9.99
C ASN A 210 22.85 1.38 9.20
N PHE A 211 22.51 0.92 8.00
CA PHE A 211 21.45 1.52 7.20
C PHE A 211 20.11 1.53 7.94
N LEU A 212 19.72 0.41 8.56
CA LEU A 212 18.47 0.31 9.33
C LEU A 212 18.45 1.25 10.54
N LYS A 213 19.58 1.36 11.26
CA LYS A 213 19.72 2.28 12.40
C LYS A 213 19.58 3.76 12.00
N GLU A 214 20.16 4.13 10.87
CA GLU A 214 20.16 5.52 10.41
C GLU A 214 18.88 5.92 9.66
N THR A 215 18.05 4.97 9.28
CA THR A 215 16.83 5.22 8.51
C THR A 215 15.57 4.80 9.28
N VAL A 216 15.02 3.63 8.96
CA VAL A 216 13.71 3.19 9.45
C VAL A 216 13.64 2.95 10.96
N CYS A 217 14.76 2.65 11.62
CA CYS A 217 14.82 2.47 13.07
C CYS A 217 15.15 3.74 13.85
N LYS A 218 15.45 4.83 13.17
CA LYS A 218 15.81 6.11 13.81
C LYS A 218 14.58 6.81 14.38
N THR A 219 14.62 7.09 15.66
CA THR A 219 13.57 7.84 16.35
C THR A 219 14.10 9.18 16.86
N HIS A 220 13.30 10.22 16.73
CA HIS A 220 13.65 11.55 17.27
C HIS A 220 12.86 11.83 18.54
N THR A 221 13.55 12.10 19.64
CA THR A 221 12.90 12.55 20.87
C THR A 221 12.60 14.05 20.77
N ARG A 222 11.31 14.40 20.78
CA ARG A 222 10.85 15.80 20.64
C ARG A 222 11.45 16.76 21.71
N GLN A 223 11.82 16.25 22.87
CA GLN A 223 12.32 17.07 24.00
C GLN A 223 13.83 17.32 23.99
N SER A 224 14.65 16.45 23.41
CA SER A 224 16.11 16.54 23.50
C SER A 224 16.82 16.71 22.17
N GLY A 225 16.12 16.56 21.04
CA GLY A 225 16.75 16.55 19.72
C GLY A 225 17.68 15.33 19.48
N VAL A 226 17.81 14.45 20.45
CA VAL A 226 18.69 13.27 20.39
C VAL A 226 18.00 12.17 19.60
N SER A 227 18.66 11.68 18.56
CA SER A 227 18.22 10.49 17.82
C SER A 227 18.56 9.23 18.62
N LYS A 228 17.62 8.31 18.68
CA LYS A 228 17.79 6.98 19.30
C LYS A 228 17.36 5.91 18.30
N THR A 229 17.95 4.74 18.42
CA THR A 229 17.54 3.54 17.67
C THR A 229 16.36 2.86 18.35
N ASN A 230 15.36 2.46 17.59
CA ASN A 230 14.31 1.56 18.06
C ASN A 230 14.85 0.10 17.95
N GLU A 231 15.44 -0.39 19.05
CA GLU A 231 16.10 -1.70 19.11
C GLU A 231 15.13 -2.86 18.78
N LYS A 232 13.88 -2.78 19.28
CA LYS A 232 12.87 -3.80 18.97
C LYS A 232 12.55 -3.88 17.48
N GLN A 233 12.44 -2.75 16.81
CA GLN A 233 12.20 -2.68 15.37
C GLN A 233 13.41 -3.16 14.59
N LEU A 234 14.62 -2.83 15.05
CA LEU A 234 15.87 -3.28 14.47
C LEU A 234 15.98 -4.81 14.52
N GLU A 235 15.69 -5.44 15.66
CA GLU A 235 15.69 -6.90 15.84
C GLU A 235 14.73 -7.58 14.84
N ILE A 236 13.50 -7.05 14.70
CA ILE A 236 12.52 -7.57 13.74
C ILE A 236 13.07 -7.48 12.31
N LEU A 237 13.63 -6.33 11.93
CA LEU A 237 14.13 -6.11 10.57
C LEU A 237 15.38 -6.96 10.28
N LEU A 238 16.28 -7.14 11.22
CA LEU A 238 17.42 -8.05 11.06
C LEU A 238 16.98 -9.51 10.92
N GLY A 239 15.95 -9.93 11.66
CA GLY A 239 15.35 -11.25 11.49
C GLY A 239 14.71 -11.45 10.10
N LEU A 240 14.05 -10.43 9.57
CA LEU A 240 13.51 -10.45 8.21
C LEU A 240 14.61 -10.42 7.15
N TRP A 241 15.65 -9.60 7.35
CA TRP A 241 16.83 -9.57 6.49
C TRP A 241 17.45 -10.96 6.34
N GLY A 242 17.64 -11.67 7.45
CA GLY A 242 18.17 -13.04 7.42
C GLY A 242 17.33 -13.99 6.57
N LYS A 243 16.00 -13.87 6.59
CA LYS A 243 15.09 -14.68 5.76
C LYS A 243 15.22 -14.33 4.27
N GLU A 244 15.12 -13.05 3.93
CA GLU A 244 15.19 -12.59 2.54
C GLU A 244 16.59 -12.87 1.93
N LYS A 245 17.66 -12.65 2.70
CA LYS A 245 19.03 -12.95 2.29
C LYS A 245 19.22 -14.42 1.94
N ASN A 246 18.63 -15.34 2.69
CA ASN A 246 18.72 -16.77 2.43
C ASN A 246 18.02 -17.18 1.12
N GLN A 247 17.00 -16.45 0.69
CA GLN A 247 16.26 -16.72 -0.55
C GLN A 247 16.86 -16.01 -1.76
N LEU A 248 17.26 -14.76 -1.61
CA LEU A 248 17.58 -13.85 -2.70
C LEU A 248 19.07 -13.52 -2.80
N GLY A 249 19.87 -13.96 -1.82
CA GLY A 249 21.27 -13.57 -1.69
C GLY A 249 21.49 -12.29 -0.89
N SER A 250 22.74 -12.02 -0.51
CA SER A 250 23.13 -10.83 0.26
C SER A 250 23.27 -9.62 -0.64
N ASN A 251 22.14 -9.02 -1.05
CA ASN A 251 22.09 -7.92 -2.03
C ASN A 251 20.99 -6.89 -1.70
N LYS A 252 21.03 -5.76 -2.41
CA LYS A 252 20.04 -4.66 -2.21
C LYS A 252 18.62 -5.07 -2.53
N TRP A 253 18.40 -6.03 -3.43
CA TRP A 253 17.07 -6.54 -3.73
C TRP A 253 16.47 -7.28 -2.53
N ALA A 254 17.26 -8.13 -1.85
CA ALA A 254 16.84 -8.79 -0.63
C ALA A 254 16.52 -7.78 0.49
N LEU A 255 17.35 -6.72 0.65
CA LEU A 255 17.08 -5.67 1.63
C LEU A 255 15.79 -4.90 1.30
N TYR A 256 15.55 -4.60 0.02
CA TYR A 256 14.30 -3.97 -0.40
C TYR A 256 13.09 -4.84 -0.08
N ASN A 257 13.17 -6.15 -0.33
CA ASN A 257 12.10 -7.10 0.02
C ASN A 257 11.90 -7.21 1.53
N CYS A 258 12.96 -7.21 2.32
CA CYS A 258 12.89 -7.15 3.78
C CYS A 258 12.08 -5.92 4.26
N LEU A 259 12.40 -4.74 3.73
CA LEU A 259 11.72 -3.50 4.08
C LEU A 259 10.24 -3.50 3.67
N THR A 260 9.93 -3.97 2.47
CA THR A 260 8.55 -4.04 1.97
C THR A 260 7.73 -5.08 2.72
N TYR A 261 8.32 -6.22 3.08
CA TYR A 261 7.67 -7.21 3.94
C TYR A 261 7.33 -6.60 5.31
N TRP A 262 8.29 -5.95 5.95
CA TRP A 262 8.07 -5.27 7.23
C TRP A 262 6.94 -4.23 7.14
N SER A 263 6.90 -3.41 6.08
CA SER A 263 5.89 -2.37 5.95
C SER A 263 4.46 -2.92 5.80
N THR A 264 4.31 -4.06 5.14
CA THR A 264 2.99 -4.62 4.78
C THR A 264 2.48 -5.69 5.74
N HIS A 265 3.37 -6.52 6.32
CA HIS A 265 2.98 -7.70 7.10
C HIS A 265 3.16 -7.56 8.61
N THR A 266 3.87 -6.53 9.08
CA THR A 266 3.99 -6.32 10.53
C THR A 266 2.64 -5.87 11.09
N GLN A 267 2.07 -6.70 11.95
CA GLN A 267 0.78 -6.40 12.59
C GLN A 267 0.93 -5.28 13.62
N ASP A 268 0.06 -4.28 13.51
CA ASP A 268 -0.17 -3.31 14.57
C ASP A 268 -1.58 -3.55 15.13
N ALA A 269 -1.66 -3.81 16.43
CA ALA A 269 -2.90 -4.24 17.07
C ALA A 269 -4.01 -3.16 17.09
N ARG A 270 -3.64 -1.88 16.92
CA ARG A 270 -4.58 -0.75 17.09
C ARG A 270 -5.10 -0.16 15.78
N THR A 271 -4.24 -0.02 14.78
CA THR A 271 -4.58 0.64 13.50
C THR A 271 -3.77 0.04 12.35
N PRO A 272 -4.01 -1.24 11.99
CA PRO A 272 -3.12 -1.99 11.11
C PRO A 272 -2.91 -1.32 9.74
N HIS A 273 -3.95 -0.75 9.15
CA HIS A 273 -3.87 -0.15 7.80
C HIS A 273 -3.15 1.22 7.79
N ILE A 274 -3.34 2.05 8.83
CA ILE A 274 -2.64 3.33 8.97
C ILE A 274 -1.16 3.09 9.26
N ALA A 275 -0.87 2.11 10.12
CA ALA A 275 0.50 1.74 10.46
C ALA A 275 1.26 1.20 9.25
N SER A 276 0.64 0.37 8.42
CA SER A 276 1.22 -0.10 7.16
C SER A 276 1.50 1.07 6.22
N PHE A 277 0.53 1.96 6.01
CA PHE A 277 0.71 3.14 5.15
C PHE A 277 1.86 4.04 5.61
N ASN A 278 2.00 4.26 6.93
CA ASN A 278 3.10 5.06 7.47
C ASN A 278 4.46 4.36 7.25
N ARG A 279 4.54 3.04 7.50
CA ARG A 279 5.75 2.25 7.25
C ARG A 279 6.15 2.24 5.77
N GLU A 280 5.18 2.16 4.86
CA GLU A 280 5.45 2.29 3.42
C GLU A 280 6.08 3.65 3.09
N GLY A 281 5.59 4.73 3.71
CA GLY A 281 6.20 6.05 3.61
C GLY A 281 7.63 6.10 4.17
N ASP A 282 7.89 5.38 5.28
CA ASP A 282 9.24 5.25 5.87
C ASP A 282 10.18 4.51 4.92
N VAL A 283 9.73 3.39 4.35
CA VAL A 283 10.49 2.63 3.34
C VAL A 283 10.77 3.50 2.12
N GLY A 284 9.77 4.23 1.60
CA GLY A 284 9.96 5.15 0.48
C GLY A 284 11.03 6.21 0.75
N ARG A 285 11.06 6.78 1.97
CA ARG A 285 12.13 7.71 2.37
C ARG A 285 13.49 7.03 2.48
N ALA A 286 13.54 5.84 3.08
CA ALA A 286 14.77 5.10 3.27
C ALA A 286 15.46 4.74 1.94
N ILE A 287 14.73 4.20 0.96
CA ILE A 287 15.29 3.81 -0.34
C ILE A 287 15.66 4.99 -1.26
N ASN A 288 15.23 6.21 -0.91
CA ASN A 288 15.62 7.45 -1.60
C ASN A 288 16.65 8.26 -0.80
N SER A 289 17.18 7.71 0.29
CA SER A 289 18.16 8.38 1.13
C SER A 289 19.59 8.24 0.59
N LYS A 290 20.49 9.08 1.11
CA LYS A 290 21.94 8.97 0.85
C LYS A 290 22.51 7.67 1.44
N GLU A 291 21.96 7.20 2.54
CA GLU A 291 22.32 5.95 3.20
C GLU A 291 22.04 4.74 2.29
N TRP A 292 20.92 4.77 1.54
CA TRP A 292 20.63 3.75 0.53
C TRP A 292 21.61 3.83 -0.65
N ALA A 293 21.92 5.02 -1.13
CA ALA A 293 22.87 5.22 -2.22
C ALA A 293 24.29 4.77 -1.82
N SER A 294 24.70 5.01 -0.58
CA SER A 294 26.03 4.60 -0.09
C SER A 294 26.23 3.09 -0.02
N LEU A 295 25.16 2.28 0.00
CA LEU A 295 25.27 0.82 -0.10
C LEU A 295 25.91 0.35 -1.43
N ASP A 296 25.93 1.18 -2.47
CA ASP A 296 26.57 0.88 -3.77
C ASP A 296 28.09 1.15 -3.74
N SER A 297 28.58 1.95 -2.81
CA SER A 297 29.91 2.58 -2.88
C SER A 297 31.05 1.73 -2.32
N TYR A 298 30.74 0.65 -1.61
CA TYR A 298 31.75 -0.09 -0.85
C TYR A 298 32.62 -1.06 -1.66
N TYR A 299 32.33 -1.28 -2.94
CA TYR A 299 33.13 -2.17 -3.80
C TYR A 299 34.17 -1.45 -4.67
N GLY A 300 34.24 -0.11 -4.65
CA GLY A 300 35.12 0.70 -5.51
C GLY A 300 36.48 1.08 -4.92
N GLU A 301 36.71 0.92 -3.62
CA GLU A 301 37.93 1.42 -2.96
C GLU A 301 39.00 0.33 -2.65
N TYR A 302 38.73 -0.94 -2.93
CA TYR A 302 39.66 -2.06 -2.67
C TYR A 302 39.87 -3.01 -3.86
N ALA A 303 39.60 -2.56 -5.09
CA ALA A 303 39.92 -3.33 -6.31
C ALA A 303 41.16 -2.77 -7.04
#